data_0ec03e96ee014216f51b12908c60003c
#
_entry.id   0ec03e96ee014216f51b12908c60003c
#
_cell.length_a   1.000
_cell.length_b   1.000
_cell.length_c   1.000
_cell.angle_alpha   90.00
_cell.angle_beta   90.00
_cell.angle_gamma   90.00
#
_symmetry.space_group_name_H-M   'P 1'
#
loop_
_entity.id
_entity.type
_entity.pdbx_description
1 polymer ?
#
loop_
_entity_poly.entity_id
_entity_poly.type
_entity_poly.pdbx_seq_one_letter_code
_entity_poly.pdbx_strand_id
1 'polypeptide(L)'
;MESVTLSLPEAYDLALEGLSANGFSADHAAAIARNVTAGERDGCASHGLWRLLGIVDTLRKGKVSPDAEPQIHDQAPGIARADAGGAFSLLAYERALPLLLEKARHNGIAALAINRCVHFSALFADIEPLTEAGLVGLACTPSHAWVAPAGGTRPLFGTNPIAFGWPRRDKPPFIVDMATSAAARGEIQLHQRAGKALPEGWGIDSQGQPTTDAAEVLNGAMLTFGGHKGSALAAMVELLAGPLIGDMTSAESLAWDNGAGGLPYGGELILALDPQRFLGAQAPEQLARAETLFMGMQEQGARLPGERRFACRQQSERQGGIISRSLHDEICALRQGG
;
A
#
# COMPACT_ATOMS: atom_id res chain seq x y z
N MET A 1 10.23 -16.88 20.48
CA MET A 1 10.29 -15.42 20.77
C MET A 1 9.05 -15.07 21.58
N GLU A 2 9.20 -14.26 22.61
CA GLU A 2 8.05 -13.73 23.36
C GLU A 2 7.16 -12.90 22.45
N SER A 3 5.84 -13.05 22.61
CA SER A 3 4.84 -12.33 21.82
C SER A 3 3.85 -11.61 22.74
N VAL A 4 3.19 -10.59 22.19
CA VAL A 4 2.12 -9.83 22.81
C VAL A 4 0.90 -9.94 21.92
N THR A 5 -0.26 -10.22 22.50
CA THR A 5 -1.53 -10.17 21.83
C THR A 5 -2.19 -8.84 22.15
N LEU A 6 -2.60 -8.10 21.13
CA LEU A 6 -3.33 -6.84 21.22
C LEU A 6 -4.69 -7.00 20.56
N SER A 7 -5.76 -6.58 21.23
CA SER A 7 -7.02 -6.35 20.54
C SER A 7 -6.85 -5.26 19.48
N LEU A 8 -7.74 -5.19 18.49
CA LEU A 8 -7.67 -4.15 17.46
C LEU A 8 -7.78 -2.72 18.03
N PRO A 9 -8.65 -2.45 19.04
CA PRO A 9 -8.63 -1.15 19.74
C PRO A 9 -7.29 -0.84 20.42
N GLU A 10 -6.69 -1.80 21.14
CA GLU A 10 -5.38 -1.59 21.77
C GLU A 10 -4.27 -1.34 20.75
N ALA A 11 -4.31 -2.02 19.59
CA ALA A 11 -3.37 -1.79 18.49
C ALA A 11 -3.54 -0.37 17.91
N TYR A 12 -4.78 0.08 17.75
CA TYR A 12 -5.10 1.43 17.27
C TYR A 12 -4.62 2.50 18.27
N ASP A 13 -4.94 2.34 19.56
CA ASP A 13 -4.57 3.29 20.61
C ASP A 13 -3.05 3.37 20.73
N LEU A 14 -2.35 2.23 20.69
CA LEU A 14 -0.89 2.17 20.71
C LEU A 14 -0.27 2.97 19.54
N ALA A 15 -0.84 2.83 18.34
CA ALA A 15 -0.39 3.57 17.17
C ALA A 15 -0.69 5.07 17.30
N LEU A 16 -1.91 5.43 17.69
CA LEU A 16 -2.36 6.80 17.85
C LEU A 16 -1.51 7.57 18.85
N GLU A 17 -1.27 6.99 20.03
CA GLU A 17 -0.46 7.60 21.09
C GLU A 17 1.00 7.79 20.65
N GLY A 18 1.60 6.78 19.99
CA GLY A 18 2.96 6.88 19.47
C GLY A 18 3.11 7.99 18.42
N LEU A 19 2.15 8.12 17.52
CA LEU A 19 2.15 9.17 16.47
C LEU A 19 1.93 10.57 17.09
N SER A 20 0.94 10.72 17.97
CA SER A 20 0.64 11.98 18.63
C SER A 20 1.80 12.49 19.48
N ALA A 21 2.50 11.61 20.20
CA ALA A 21 3.67 11.95 21.01
C ALA A 21 4.86 12.42 20.16
N ASN A 22 4.91 12.07 18.88
CA ASN A 22 5.94 12.51 17.94
C ASN A 22 5.52 13.71 17.08
N GLY A 23 4.37 14.36 17.34
CA GLY A 23 3.98 15.64 16.75
C GLY A 23 3.10 15.53 15.50
N PHE A 24 2.56 14.36 15.16
CA PHE A 24 1.52 14.28 14.14
C PHE A 24 0.23 14.97 14.62
N SER A 25 -0.44 15.69 13.72
CA SER A 25 -1.76 16.23 14.00
C SER A 25 -2.78 15.11 14.29
N ALA A 26 -3.86 15.42 14.99
CA ALA A 26 -4.86 14.42 15.37
C ALA A 26 -5.43 13.68 14.17
N ASP A 27 -5.71 14.38 13.06
CA ASP A 27 -6.28 13.79 11.85
C ASP A 27 -5.27 12.86 11.15
N HIS A 28 -4.01 13.28 11.01
CA HIS A 28 -2.96 12.44 10.44
C HIS A 28 -2.66 11.22 11.30
N ALA A 29 -2.53 11.41 12.61
CA ALA A 29 -2.30 10.31 13.55
C ALA A 29 -3.44 9.27 13.49
N ALA A 30 -4.69 9.74 13.45
CA ALA A 30 -5.86 8.86 13.33
C ALA A 30 -5.91 8.11 12.00
N ALA A 31 -5.64 8.78 10.86
CA ALA A 31 -5.62 8.14 9.54
C ALA A 31 -4.52 7.07 9.45
N ILE A 32 -3.32 7.37 9.94
CA ILE A 32 -2.20 6.43 9.99
C ILE A 32 -2.53 5.24 10.92
N ALA A 33 -3.05 5.52 12.13
CA ALA A 33 -3.40 4.49 13.10
C ALA A 33 -4.45 3.51 12.54
N ARG A 34 -5.48 4.00 11.84
CA ARG A 34 -6.47 3.15 11.13
C ARG A 34 -5.80 2.23 10.12
N ASN A 35 -4.90 2.77 9.30
CA ASN A 35 -4.25 2.01 8.23
C ASN A 35 -3.31 0.92 8.77
N VAL A 36 -2.42 1.25 9.73
CA VAL A 36 -1.50 0.25 10.29
C VAL A 36 -2.25 -0.82 11.11
N THR A 37 -3.35 -0.45 11.78
CA THR A 37 -4.22 -1.40 12.46
C THR A 37 -4.94 -2.32 11.48
N ALA A 38 -5.39 -1.80 10.33
CA ALA A 38 -5.96 -2.62 9.26
C ALA A 38 -4.91 -3.60 8.69
N GLY A 39 -3.67 -3.15 8.51
CA GLY A 39 -2.56 -4.01 8.12
C GLY A 39 -2.33 -5.17 9.11
N GLU A 40 -2.33 -4.87 10.40
CA GLU A 40 -2.18 -5.89 11.45
C GLU A 40 -3.38 -6.84 11.50
N ARG A 41 -4.61 -6.29 11.47
CA ARG A 41 -5.87 -7.05 11.42
C ARG A 41 -5.87 -8.09 10.31
N ASP A 42 -5.39 -7.72 9.13
CA ASP A 42 -5.43 -8.54 7.92
C ASP A 42 -4.18 -9.44 7.73
N GLY A 43 -3.31 -9.50 8.75
CA GLY A 43 -2.10 -10.32 8.73
C GLY A 43 -1.02 -9.84 7.75
N CYS A 44 -1.02 -8.54 7.44
CA CYS A 44 -0.05 -7.88 6.59
C CYS A 44 1.06 -7.20 7.43
N ALA A 45 1.83 -7.97 8.19
CA ALA A 45 2.81 -7.49 9.16
C ALA A 45 3.80 -6.45 8.59
N SER A 46 4.19 -6.57 7.31
CA SER A 46 5.05 -5.60 6.63
C SER A 46 4.39 -4.22 6.42
N HIS A 47 3.07 -4.11 6.61
CA HIS A 47 2.26 -2.88 6.49
C HIS A 47 1.42 -2.60 7.75
N GLY A 48 1.64 -3.37 8.83
CA GLY A 48 1.01 -3.22 10.13
C GLY A 48 1.78 -2.30 11.08
N LEU A 49 1.66 -2.55 12.37
CA LEU A 49 2.26 -1.76 13.45
C LEU A 49 3.77 -1.56 13.32
N TRP A 50 4.49 -2.48 12.70
CA TRP A 50 5.91 -2.33 12.43
C TRP A 50 6.26 -1.07 11.63
N ARG A 51 5.33 -0.58 10.79
CA ARG A 51 5.53 0.64 10.00
C ARG A 51 5.68 1.90 10.85
N LEU A 52 5.15 1.92 12.07
CA LEU A 52 5.26 3.07 12.98
C LEU A 52 6.72 3.49 13.19
N LEU A 53 7.65 2.54 13.23
CA LEU A 53 9.07 2.83 13.38
C LEU A 53 9.61 3.65 12.19
N GLY A 54 9.29 3.23 10.96
CA GLY A 54 9.69 3.95 9.75
C GLY A 54 8.94 5.27 9.54
N ILE A 55 7.69 5.36 9.97
CA ILE A 55 6.87 6.58 9.90
C ILE A 55 7.47 7.67 10.78
N VAL A 56 7.77 7.35 12.04
CA VAL A 56 8.37 8.29 12.98
C VAL A 56 9.80 8.63 12.59
N ASP A 57 10.58 7.67 12.09
CA ASP A 57 11.91 7.91 11.57
C ASP A 57 11.91 8.86 10.36
N THR A 58 10.94 8.70 9.44
CA THR A 58 10.76 9.61 8.29
C THR A 58 10.45 11.04 8.74
N LEU A 59 9.62 11.19 9.79
CA LEU A 59 9.34 12.50 10.37
C LEU A 59 10.59 13.12 11.00
N ARG A 60 11.35 12.37 11.80
CA ARG A 60 12.59 12.84 12.45
C ARG A 60 13.66 13.28 11.43
N LYS A 61 13.64 12.70 10.24
CA LYS A 61 14.50 13.05 9.10
C LYS A 61 13.99 14.27 8.32
N GLY A 62 12.85 14.85 8.71
CA GLY A 62 12.25 15.99 8.02
C GLY A 62 11.75 15.68 6.61
N LYS A 63 11.38 14.39 6.35
CA LYS A 63 10.94 13.91 5.03
C LYS A 63 9.44 13.77 4.91
N VAL A 64 8.68 14.18 5.91
CA VAL A 64 7.21 14.21 5.89
C VAL A 64 6.69 15.38 6.70
N SER A 65 5.60 16.00 6.23
CA SER A 65 4.84 17.00 7.00
C SER A 65 3.87 16.30 7.95
N PRO A 66 3.91 16.55 9.26
CA PRO A 66 3.05 15.86 10.21
C PRO A 66 1.64 16.44 10.31
N ASP A 67 1.38 17.62 9.73
CA ASP A 67 0.19 18.45 9.97
C ASP A 67 -0.34 19.17 8.72
N ALA A 68 0.21 18.92 7.52
CA ALA A 68 -0.25 19.58 6.30
C ALA A 68 -1.70 19.22 6.00
N GLU A 69 -2.57 20.23 5.87
CA GLU A 69 -3.97 20.01 5.49
C GLU A 69 -4.07 19.70 3.98
N PRO A 70 -4.63 18.53 3.59
CA PRO A 70 -4.76 18.16 2.20
C PRO A 70 -5.67 19.13 1.42
N GLN A 71 -5.26 19.50 0.20
CA GLN A 71 -6.04 20.34 -0.69
C GLN A 71 -6.74 19.46 -1.73
N ILE A 72 -8.07 19.46 -1.71
CA ILE A 72 -8.89 18.64 -2.63
C ILE A 72 -9.42 19.54 -3.76
N HIS A 73 -9.19 19.10 -4.99
CA HIS A 73 -9.58 19.84 -6.19
C HIS A 73 -10.50 19.00 -7.09
N ASP A 74 -11.60 19.60 -7.52
CA ASP A 74 -12.44 19.11 -8.61
C ASP A 74 -11.76 19.50 -9.93
N GLN A 75 -10.83 18.65 -10.41
CA GLN A 75 -9.93 18.96 -11.52
C GLN A 75 -10.62 18.93 -12.89
N ALA A 76 -11.50 17.95 -13.11
CA ALA A 76 -12.24 17.75 -14.34
C ALA A 76 -13.47 16.86 -14.05
N PRO A 77 -14.44 16.74 -14.99
CA PRO A 77 -15.64 15.92 -14.72
C PRO A 77 -15.35 14.52 -14.16
N GLY A 78 -14.38 13.81 -14.71
CA GLY A 78 -13.95 12.47 -14.26
C GLY A 78 -12.69 12.45 -13.40
N ILE A 79 -12.14 13.60 -12.95
CA ILE A 79 -10.86 13.65 -12.26
C ILE A 79 -10.99 14.46 -10.96
N ALA A 80 -10.66 13.83 -9.84
CA ALA A 80 -10.36 14.47 -8.57
C ALA A 80 -8.84 14.53 -8.36
N ARG A 81 -8.36 15.57 -7.70
CA ARG A 81 -6.95 15.69 -7.32
C ARG A 81 -6.85 16.04 -5.83
N ALA A 82 -5.97 15.38 -5.13
CA ALA A 82 -5.64 15.65 -3.75
C ALA A 82 -4.15 15.98 -3.63
N ASP A 83 -3.84 17.17 -3.12
CA ASP A 83 -2.47 17.55 -2.79
C ASP A 83 -2.25 17.31 -1.31
N ALA A 84 -1.39 16.35 -0.97
CA ALA A 84 -1.12 15.98 0.41
C ALA A 84 -0.17 16.95 1.14
N GLY A 85 0.43 17.93 0.44
CA GLY A 85 1.30 18.93 1.04
C GLY A 85 2.59 18.36 1.67
N GLY A 86 3.03 17.18 1.25
CA GLY A 86 4.19 16.49 1.81
C GLY A 86 3.86 15.60 3.02
N ALA A 87 2.59 15.43 3.37
CA ALA A 87 2.15 14.50 4.40
C ALA A 87 1.99 13.07 3.86
N PHE A 88 1.59 12.13 4.71
CA PHE A 88 1.20 10.79 4.27
C PHE A 88 -0.08 10.83 3.42
N SER A 89 -0.18 9.95 2.42
CA SER A 89 -1.31 9.88 1.47
C SER A 89 -2.67 9.67 2.13
N LEU A 90 -2.70 9.03 3.30
CA LEU A 90 -3.90 8.49 3.95
C LEU A 90 -4.98 9.52 4.24
N LEU A 91 -4.64 10.66 4.85
CA LEU A 91 -5.61 11.72 5.11
C LEU A 91 -6.10 12.37 3.82
N ALA A 92 -5.22 12.57 2.84
CA ALA A 92 -5.58 13.09 1.53
C ALA A 92 -6.56 12.15 0.80
N TYR A 93 -6.33 10.84 0.88
CA TYR A 93 -7.24 9.83 0.37
C TYR A 93 -8.61 9.90 1.07
N GLU A 94 -8.66 9.87 2.39
CA GLU A 94 -9.90 9.94 3.16
C GLU A 94 -10.74 11.18 2.82
N ARG A 95 -10.09 12.34 2.67
CA ARG A 95 -10.76 13.60 2.31
C ARG A 95 -11.25 13.64 0.87
N ALA A 96 -10.53 12.98 -0.07
CA ALA A 96 -10.86 12.97 -1.49
C ALA A 96 -11.83 11.85 -1.89
N LEU A 97 -11.93 10.78 -1.11
CA LEU A 97 -12.76 9.61 -1.42
C LEU A 97 -14.22 9.96 -1.73
N PRO A 98 -14.93 10.83 -0.97
CA PRO A 98 -16.30 11.19 -1.30
C PRO A 98 -16.46 11.79 -2.71
N LEU A 99 -15.53 12.66 -3.12
CA LEU A 99 -15.53 13.27 -4.46
C LEU A 99 -15.24 12.21 -5.55
N LEU A 100 -14.31 11.30 -5.31
CA LEU A 100 -14.03 10.18 -6.25
C LEU A 100 -15.28 9.31 -6.46
N LEU A 101 -15.97 8.94 -5.38
CA LEU A 101 -17.19 8.13 -5.42
C LEU A 101 -18.32 8.83 -6.17
N GLU A 102 -18.53 10.12 -5.89
CA GLU A 102 -19.53 10.95 -6.59
C GLU A 102 -19.27 10.99 -8.08
N LYS A 103 -18.04 11.32 -8.49
CA LYS A 103 -17.62 11.39 -9.90
C LYS A 103 -17.75 10.05 -10.61
N ALA A 104 -17.35 8.94 -9.98
CA ALA A 104 -17.48 7.60 -10.55
C ALA A 104 -18.96 7.26 -10.81
N ARG A 105 -19.83 7.52 -9.84
CA ARG A 105 -21.28 7.30 -9.99
C ARG A 105 -21.91 8.19 -11.05
N HIS A 106 -21.44 9.44 -11.21
CA HIS A 106 -21.97 10.36 -12.21
C HIS A 106 -21.49 9.99 -13.63
N ASN A 107 -20.19 9.76 -13.81
CA ASN A 107 -19.57 9.62 -15.13
C ASN A 107 -19.38 8.16 -15.56
N GLY A 108 -19.51 7.19 -14.65
CA GLY A 108 -19.20 5.77 -14.89
C GLY A 108 -17.73 5.41 -14.62
N ILE A 109 -16.83 6.35 -14.80
CA ILE A 109 -15.40 6.22 -14.50
C ILE A 109 -14.92 7.53 -13.89
N ALA A 110 -14.10 7.42 -12.83
CA ALA A 110 -13.38 8.56 -12.28
C ALA A 110 -11.97 8.16 -11.83
N ALA A 111 -11.08 9.14 -11.81
CA ALA A 111 -9.72 9.04 -11.31
C ALA A 111 -9.51 9.98 -10.12
N LEU A 112 -8.73 9.53 -9.13
CA LEU A 112 -8.16 10.36 -8.09
C LEU A 112 -6.64 10.33 -8.23
N ALA A 113 -6.04 11.50 -8.43
CA ALA A 113 -4.61 11.70 -8.35
C ALA A 113 -4.26 12.27 -6.96
N ILE A 114 -3.49 11.53 -6.16
CA ILE A 114 -2.93 12.04 -4.90
C ILE A 114 -1.49 12.44 -5.19
N ASN A 115 -1.16 13.69 -4.95
CA ASN A 115 0.15 14.26 -5.25
C ASN A 115 0.90 14.68 -3.98
N ARG A 116 2.22 14.73 -4.11
CA ARG A 116 3.14 15.23 -3.07
C ARG A 116 2.88 14.53 -1.72
N CYS A 117 2.80 13.21 -1.75
CA CYS A 117 2.55 12.41 -0.55
C CYS A 117 3.70 11.45 -0.24
N VAL A 118 3.81 11.09 1.03
CA VAL A 118 4.63 9.96 1.47
C VAL A 118 3.73 8.73 1.52
N HIS A 119 4.15 7.63 0.92
CA HIS A 119 3.35 6.41 0.82
C HIS A 119 4.05 5.21 1.46
N PHE A 120 3.30 4.45 2.28
CA PHE A 120 3.79 3.22 2.92
C PHE A 120 2.75 2.10 2.98
N SER A 121 1.47 2.43 2.75
CA SER A 121 0.34 1.52 2.96
C SER A 121 0.30 0.40 1.92
N ALA A 122 -0.40 -0.68 2.26
CA ALA A 122 -0.82 -1.67 1.28
C ALA A 122 -2.06 -1.15 0.55
N LEU A 123 -2.05 -1.21 -0.78
CA LEU A 123 -3.09 -0.58 -1.62
C LEU A 123 -4.47 -1.24 -1.48
N PHE A 124 -4.57 -2.44 -0.90
CA PHE A 124 -5.87 -3.03 -0.63
C PHE A 124 -6.74 -2.14 0.27
N ALA A 125 -6.12 -1.35 1.16
CA ALA A 125 -6.84 -0.45 2.05
C ALA A 125 -7.50 0.71 1.30
N ASP A 126 -6.92 1.14 0.17
CA ASP A 126 -7.46 2.19 -0.68
C ASP A 126 -8.54 1.65 -1.63
N ILE A 127 -8.48 0.35 -1.94
CA ILE A 127 -9.43 -0.33 -2.83
C ILE A 127 -10.69 -0.82 -2.10
N GLU A 128 -10.57 -1.22 -0.84
CA GLU A 128 -11.69 -1.79 -0.07
C GLU A 128 -12.91 -0.84 -0.01
N PRO A 129 -12.77 0.47 0.30
CA PRO A 129 -13.89 1.41 0.32
C PRO A 129 -14.59 1.56 -1.03
N LEU A 130 -13.87 1.41 -2.15
CA LEU A 130 -14.47 1.44 -3.49
C LEU A 130 -15.36 0.21 -3.71
N THR A 131 -14.86 -0.97 -3.33
CA THR A 131 -15.63 -2.23 -3.46
C THR A 131 -16.83 -2.27 -2.52
N GLU A 132 -16.72 -1.71 -1.32
CA GLU A 132 -17.84 -1.54 -0.38
C GLU A 132 -18.91 -0.60 -0.93
N ALA A 133 -18.50 0.43 -1.69
CA ALA A 133 -19.41 1.31 -2.40
C ALA A 133 -20.00 0.70 -3.68
N GLY A 134 -19.69 -0.58 -4.00
CA GLY A 134 -20.14 -1.30 -5.18
C GLY A 134 -19.40 -0.97 -6.46
N LEU A 135 -18.26 -0.30 -6.37
CA LEU A 135 -17.42 0.08 -7.51
C LEU A 135 -16.30 -0.93 -7.74
N VAL A 136 -15.85 -1.04 -8.98
CA VAL A 136 -14.59 -1.70 -9.32
C VAL A 136 -13.47 -0.67 -9.12
N GLY A 137 -12.40 -1.04 -8.43
CA GLY A 137 -11.27 -0.18 -8.14
C GLY A 137 -9.96 -0.66 -8.74
N LEU A 138 -9.07 0.28 -9.08
CA LEU A 138 -7.68 0.02 -9.41
C LEU A 138 -6.83 1.13 -8.79
N ALA A 139 -5.73 0.77 -8.13
CA ALA A 139 -4.77 1.72 -7.56
C ALA A 139 -3.35 1.33 -7.92
N CYS A 140 -2.48 2.32 -8.07
CA CYS A 140 -1.05 2.12 -8.24
C CYS A 140 -0.25 3.33 -7.73
N THR A 141 0.98 3.07 -7.26
CA THR A 141 1.91 4.09 -6.78
C THR A 141 3.35 3.66 -7.07
N PRO A 142 4.26 4.55 -7.50
CA PRO A 142 5.70 4.27 -7.47
C PRO A 142 6.22 4.27 -6.03
N SER A 143 7.45 3.82 -5.84
CA SER A 143 8.13 3.97 -4.56
C SER A 143 9.54 4.54 -4.77
N HIS A 144 10.51 4.34 -3.86
CA HIS A 144 11.92 4.63 -4.19
C HIS A 144 12.49 3.60 -5.17
N ALA A 145 13.45 4.02 -5.99
CA ALA A 145 14.14 3.13 -6.94
C ALA A 145 14.97 2.08 -6.20
N TRP A 146 14.41 0.89 -6.05
CA TRP A 146 15.03 -0.27 -5.41
C TRP A 146 15.07 -1.51 -6.31
N VAL A 147 14.37 -1.48 -7.45
CA VAL A 147 14.14 -2.63 -8.32
C VAL A 147 14.84 -2.41 -9.65
N ALA A 148 15.65 -3.37 -10.09
CA ALA A 148 16.26 -3.35 -11.41
C ALA A 148 15.24 -3.76 -12.48
N PRO A 149 15.22 -3.08 -13.65
CA PRO A 149 14.45 -3.55 -14.79
C PRO A 149 14.96 -4.90 -15.28
N ALA A 150 14.12 -5.68 -15.95
CA ALA A 150 14.52 -6.97 -16.50
C ALA A 150 15.69 -6.83 -17.48
N GLY A 151 16.78 -7.56 -17.22
CA GLY A 151 18.04 -7.43 -17.95
C GLY A 151 18.96 -6.32 -17.47
N GLY A 152 18.51 -5.46 -16.55
CA GLY A 152 19.34 -4.47 -15.89
C GLY A 152 19.91 -4.98 -14.56
N THR A 153 20.92 -4.29 -14.06
CA THR A 153 21.61 -4.61 -12.80
C THR A 153 21.59 -3.48 -11.79
N ARG A 154 20.94 -2.37 -12.11
CA ARG A 154 20.85 -1.20 -11.24
C ARG A 154 19.41 -0.84 -10.94
N PRO A 155 19.08 -0.39 -9.72
CA PRO A 155 17.76 0.10 -9.38
C PRO A 155 17.29 1.23 -10.30
N LEU A 156 16.05 1.15 -10.76
CA LEU A 156 15.38 2.19 -11.56
C LEU A 156 13.92 2.33 -11.15
N PHE A 157 13.23 1.21 -10.91
CA PHE A 157 11.84 1.17 -10.48
C PHE A 157 11.75 1.01 -8.98
N GLY A 158 10.62 1.38 -8.42
CA GLY A 158 10.22 0.98 -7.09
C GLY A 158 9.60 -0.42 -7.07
N THR A 159 9.05 -0.81 -5.93
CA THR A 159 8.21 -2.01 -5.82
C THR A 159 6.92 -1.87 -6.61
N ASN A 160 6.51 -0.66 -6.90
CA ASN A 160 5.46 -0.24 -7.81
C ASN A 160 4.22 -1.14 -7.71
N PRO A 161 3.53 -1.16 -6.55
CA PRO A 161 2.39 -2.02 -6.36
C PRO A 161 1.19 -1.62 -7.22
N ILE A 162 0.38 -2.63 -7.54
CA ILE A 162 -0.91 -2.49 -8.21
C ILE A 162 -1.94 -3.21 -7.34
N ALA A 163 -3.07 -2.56 -7.09
CA ALA A 163 -4.24 -3.19 -6.49
C ALA A 163 -5.43 -3.11 -7.43
N PHE A 164 -6.25 -4.16 -7.41
CA PHE A 164 -7.50 -4.25 -8.14
C PHE A 164 -8.57 -4.83 -7.24
N GLY A 165 -9.77 -4.22 -7.21
CA GLY A 165 -10.90 -4.66 -6.44
C GLY A 165 -12.15 -4.88 -7.28
N TRP A 166 -12.82 -6.00 -7.05
CA TRP A 166 -14.11 -6.33 -7.64
C TRP A 166 -15.15 -6.53 -6.53
N PRO A 167 -16.26 -5.75 -6.54
CA PRO A 167 -17.31 -5.88 -5.54
C PRO A 167 -18.04 -7.22 -5.70
N ARG A 168 -18.35 -7.87 -4.58
CA ARG A 168 -19.10 -9.13 -4.55
C ARG A 168 -20.29 -8.97 -3.64
N ARG A 169 -21.45 -9.42 -4.08
CA ARG A 169 -22.66 -9.37 -3.27
C ARG A 169 -22.58 -10.40 -2.14
N ASP A 170 -22.84 -9.95 -0.92
CA ASP A 170 -22.93 -10.79 0.28
C ASP A 170 -21.66 -11.64 0.57
N LYS A 171 -20.53 -11.26 -0.01
CA LYS A 171 -19.21 -11.91 0.18
C LYS A 171 -18.10 -10.86 0.29
N PRO A 172 -16.97 -11.22 0.91
CA PRO A 172 -15.79 -10.37 0.84
C PRO A 172 -15.42 -10.07 -0.62
N PRO A 173 -14.99 -8.85 -0.95
CA PRO A 173 -14.61 -8.47 -2.31
C PRO A 173 -13.43 -9.30 -2.80
N PHE A 174 -13.31 -9.46 -4.12
CA PHE A 174 -12.11 -10.01 -4.72
C PHE A 174 -11.08 -8.88 -4.83
N ILE A 175 -9.99 -8.96 -4.08
CA ILE A 175 -8.95 -7.91 -4.07
C ILE A 175 -7.58 -8.52 -4.35
N VAL A 176 -7.02 -8.14 -5.48
CA VAL A 176 -5.59 -8.31 -5.81
C VAL A 176 -4.85 -7.11 -5.24
N ASP A 177 -3.75 -7.34 -4.56
CA ASP A 177 -2.78 -6.32 -4.14
C ASP A 177 -1.41 -6.98 -4.18
N MET A 178 -0.56 -6.48 -5.06
CA MET A 178 0.75 -7.09 -5.30
C MET A 178 1.77 -6.05 -5.76
N ALA A 179 3.01 -6.21 -5.34
CA ALA A 179 4.14 -5.50 -5.91
C ALA A 179 4.42 -5.98 -7.35
N THR A 180 5.00 -5.13 -8.18
CA THR A 180 5.59 -5.53 -9.47
C THR A 180 7.01 -6.08 -9.31
N SER A 181 7.61 -5.94 -8.15
CA SER A 181 8.81 -6.65 -7.71
C SER A 181 8.50 -8.09 -7.26
N ALA A 182 9.52 -8.93 -7.17
CA ALA A 182 9.40 -10.32 -6.71
C ALA A 182 8.91 -10.43 -5.26
N ALA A 183 9.17 -9.40 -4.44
CA ALA A 183 8.71 -9.29 -3.06
C ALA A 183 8.50 -7.83 -2.68
N ALA A 184 7.80 -7.57 -1.56
CA ALA A 184 7.77 -6.25 -0.94
C ALA A 184 9.12 -5.95 -0.27
N ARG A 185 9.61 -4.69 -0.35
CA ARG A 185 10.88 -4.32 0.33
C ARG A 185 10.81 -4.55 1.85
N GLY A 186 9.66 -4.26 2.46
CA GLY A 186 9.45 -4.53 3.88
C GLY A 186 9.57 -6.01 4.24
N GLU A 187 9.23 -6.92 3.34
CA GLU A 187 9.42 -8.37 3.56
C GLU A 187 10.89 -8.75 3.58
N ILE A 188 11.70 -8.17 2.67
CA ILE A 188 13.17 -8.36 2.68
C ILE A 188 13.76 -7.82 3.99
N GLN A 189 13.32 -6.65 4.45
CA GLN A 189 13.75 -6.08 5.73
C GLN A 189 13.37 -6.96 6.94
N LEU A 190 12.19 -7.58 6.92
CA LEU A 190 11.77 -8.54 7.95
C LEU A 190 12.63 -9.81 7.92
N HIS A 191 13.00 -10.31 6.73
CA HIS A 191 13.94 -11.41 6.58
C HIS A 191 15.32 -11.06 7.15
N GLN A 192 15.84 -9.87 6.83
CA GLN A 192 17.10 -9.36 7.38
C GLN A 192 17.07 -9.31 8.91
N ARG A 193 16.01 -8.72 9.48
CA ARG A 193 15.81 -8.62 10.94
C ARG A 193 15.74 -10.01 11.61
N ALA A 194 15.16 -10.99 10.93
CA ALA A 194 15.02 -12.35 11.41
C ALA A 194 16.25 -13.24 11.13
N GLY A 195 17.26 -12.73 10.43
CA GLY A 195 18.43 -13.51 10.01
C GLY A 195 18.08 -14.66 9.06
N LYS A 196 17.04 -14.50 8.23
CA LYS A 196 16.55 -15.52 7.30
C LYS A 196 17.01 -15.23 5.87
N ALA A 197 17.44 -16.27 5.16
CA ALA A 197 17.73 -16.16 3.73
C ALA A 197 16.46 -15.84 2.94
N LEU A 198 16.64 -15.13 1.81
CA LEU A 198 15.59 -14.87 0.84
C LEU A 198 15.40 -16.06 -0.10
N PRO A 199 14.22 -16.23 -0.69
CA PRO A 199 14.04 -17.09 -1.85
C PRO A 199 14.92 -16.63 -3.02
N GLU A 200 15.34 -17.59 -3.87
CA GLU A 200 16.05 -17.29 -5.11
C GLU A 200 15.21 -16.41 -6.04
N GLY A 201 15.88 -15.53 -6.80
CA GLY A 201 15.23 -14.65 -7.77
C GLY A 201 14.58 -13.40 -7.17
N TRP A 202 14.78 -13.10 -5.88
CA TRP A 202 14.25 -11.87 -5.27
C TRP A 202 15.17 -10.68 -5.46
N GLY A 203 16.48 -10.90 -5.64
CA GLY A 203 17.40 -9.81 -5.79
C GLY A 203 18.79 -10.18 -6.25
N ILE A 204 19.58 -9.15 -6.46
CA ILE A 204 20.98 -9.17 -6.86
C ILE A 204 21.79 -8.29 -5.92
N ASP A 205 23.07 -8.60 -5.79
CA ASP A 205 24.03 -7.81 -5.03
C ASP A 205 24.44 -6.52 -5.78
N SER A 206 25.34 -5.74 -5.21
CA SER A 206 25.84 -4.50 -5.80
C SER A 206 26.68 -4.72 -7.08
N GLN A 207 27.13 -5.95 -7.36
CA GLN A 207 27.83 -6.35 -8.58
C GLN A 207 26.86 -6.90 -9.65
N GLY A 208 25.56 -6.99 -9.34
CA GLY A 208 24.54 -7.54 -10.23
C GLY A 208 24.47 -9.07 -10.25
N GLN A 209 25.06 -9.76 -9.27
CA GLN A 209 25.02 -11.20 -9.15
C GLN A 209 23.81 -11.63 -8.29
N PRO A 210 23.11 -12.73 -8.66
CA PRO A 210 22.04 -13.27 -7.84
C PRO A 210 22.50 -13.57 -6.42
N THR A 211 21.70 -13.16 -5.42
CA THR A 211 21.97 -13.44 -4.01
C THR A 211 20.67 -13.73 -3.25
N THR A 212 20.80 -14.54 -2.18
CA THR A 212 19.72 -14.80 -1.20
C THR A 212 19.98 -14.10 0.13
N ASP A 213 21.06 -13.33 0.23
CA ASP A 213 21.34 -12.50 1.40
C ASP A 213 20.52 -11.21 1.36
N ALA A 214 19.69 -11.01 2.38
CA ALA A 214 18.81 -9.85 2.46
C ALA A 214 19.58 -8.52 2.52
N ALA A 215 20.74 -8.47 3.20
CA ALA A 215 21.56 -7.27 3.30
C ALA A 215 22.18 -6.91 1.95
N GLU A 216 22.67 -7.91 1.21
CA GLU A 216 23.23 -7.72 -0.12
C GLU A 216 22.16 -7.21 -1.11
N VAL A 217 20.93 -7.76 -1.08
CA VAL A 217 19.82 -7.28 -1.92
C VAL A 217 19.42 -5.86 -1.56
N LEU A 218 19.40 -5.50 -0.28
CA LEU A 218 19.07 -4.12 0.16
C LEU A 218 20.12 -3.10 -0.27
N ASN A 219 21.37 -3.53 -0.44
CA ASN A 219 22.49 -2.70 -0.94
C ASN A 219 22.66 -2.78 -2.47
N GLY A 220 22.13 -3.81 -3.11
CA GLY A 220 22.12 -4.02 -4.55
C GLY A 220 20.79 -3.62 -5.18
N ALA A 221 20.06 -4.58 -5.72
CA ALA A 221 18.74 -4.35 -6.28
C ALA A 221 17.80 -5.54 -6.07
N MET A 222 16.53 -5.24 -5.87
CA MET A 222 15.45 -6.20 -5.99
C MET A 222 15.20 -6.52 -7.48
N LEU A 223 14.55 -7.64 -7.76
CA LEU A 223 14.12 -8.02 -9.12
C LEU A 223 12.60 -7.91 -9.28
N THR A 224 12.16 -7.80 -10.53
CA THR A 224 10.74 -7.81 -10.88
C THR A 224 10.19 -9.24 -10.88
N PHE A 225 8.92 -9.44 -10.50
CA PHE A 225 8.27 -10.74 -10.66
C PHE A 225 8.16 -11.10 -12.15
N GLY A 226 8.31 -12.39 -12.51
CA GLY A 226 8.14 -12.85 -13.89
C GLY A 226 9.02 -12.12 -14.93
N GLY A 227 10.15 -11.56 -14.51
CA GLY A 227 11.13 -10.92 -15.38
C GLY A 227 10.57 -9.71 -16.15
N HIS A 228 10.58 -9.78 -17.49
CA HIS A 228 10.14 -8.69 -18.37
C HIS A 228 8.66 -8.29 -18.18
N LYS A 229 7.79 -9.22 -17.76
CA LYS A 229 6.36 -8.92 -17.53
C LYS A 229 6.17 -7.99 -16.33
N GLY A 230 6.78 -8.30 -15.21
CA GLY A 230 6.77 -7.42 -14.04
C GLY A 230 7.47 -6.09 -14.31
N SER A 231 8.56 -6.10 -15.09
CA SER A 231 9.27 -4.88 -15.52
C SER A 231 8.37 -3.96 -16.36
N ALA A 232 7.57 -4.52 -17.27
CA ALA A 232 6.62 -3.74 -18.07
C ALA A 232 5.51 -3.13 -17.22
N LEU A 233 4.99 -3.88 -16.23
CA LEU A 233 4.01 -3.37 -15.29
C LEU A 233 4.61 -2.29 -14.37
N ALA A 234 5.86 -2.47 -13.90
CA ALA A 234 6.55 -1.45 -13.12
C ALA A 234 6.68 -0.12 -13.91
N ALA A 235 7.08 -0.19 -15.17
CA ALA A 235 7.16 0.98 -16.04
C ALA A 235 5.78 1.64 -16.26
N MET A 236 4.71 0.84 -16.39
CA MET A 236 3.35 1.37 -16.49
C MET A 236 2.97 2.16 -15.22
N VAL A 237 3.28 1.65 -14.04
CA VAL A 237 3.03 2.34 -12.77
C VAL A 237 3.81 3.65 -12.69
N GLU A 238 5.11 3.66 -13.06
CA GLU A 238 5.91 4.88 -13.13
C GLU A 238 5.22 5.97 -13.98
N LEU A 239 4.71 5.58 -15.16
CA LEU A 239 4.08 6.53 -16.09
C LEU A 239 2.74 7.03 -15.58
N LEU A 240 1.93 6.16 -14.98
CA LEU A 240 0.57 6.48 -14.54
C LEU A 240 0.55 7.33 -13.27
N ALA A 241 1.33 6.96 -12.27
CA ALA A 241 1.31 7.61 -10.96
C ALA A 241 2.52 8.55 -10.74
N GLY A 242 3.35 8.75 -11.75
CA GLY A 242 4.38 9.77 -11.84
C GLY A 242 3.99 10.86 -12.84
N PRO A 243 4.57 10.90 -14.06
CA PRO A 243 4.39 11.98 -15.03
C PRO A 243 2.94 12.27 -15.42
N LEU A 244 2.06 11.26 -15.56
CA LEU A 244 0.66 11.47 -15.93
C LEU A 244 -0.08 12.38 -14.94
N ILE A 245 0.18 12.20 -13.65
CA ILE A 245 -0.45 13.00 -12.60
C ILE A 245 0.43 14.17 -12.13
N GLY A 246 1.59 14.39 -12.75
CA GLY A 246 2.53 15.46 -12.43
C GLY A 246 3.27 15.23 -11.12
N ASP A 247 3.68 13.99 -10.84
CA ASP A 247 4.45 13.61 -9.67
C ASP A 247 5.73 12.85 -10.02
N MET A 248 6.50 12.43 -9.01
CA MET A 248 7.83 11.84 -9.14
C MET A 248 7.78 10.39 -9.60
N THR A 249 8.73 10.01 -10.45
CA THR A 249 9.13 8.63 -10.69
C THR A 249 9.91 8.07 -9.48
N SER A 250 10.10 6.76 -9.42
CA SER A 250 10.86 6.13 -8.34
C SER A 250 12.32 6.62 -8.26
N ALA A 251 12.94 6.92 -9.40
CA ALA A 251 14.30 7.46 -9.44
C ALA A 251 14.36 8.88 -8.87
N GLU A 252 13.39 9.74 -9.21
CA GLU A 252 13.27 11.09 -8.67
C GLU A 252 12.95 11.06 -7.17
N SER A 253 12.07 10.15 -6.72
CA SER A 253 11.74 9.95 -5.31
C SER A 253 12.97 9.57 -4.49
N LEU A 254 13.81 8.65 -5.00
CA LEU A 254 15.08 8.29 -4.34
C LEU A 254 16.07 9.46 -4.32
N ALA A 255 16.17 10.22 -5.41
CA ALA A 255 17.02 11.42 -5.47
C ALA A 255 16.56 12.50 -4.48
N TRP A 256 15.23 12.69 -4.34
CA TRP A 256 14.64 13.61 -3.37
C TRP A 256 14.94 13.18 -1.92
N ASP A 257 14.92 11.87 -1.61
CA ASP A 257 15.31 11.35 -0.29
C ASP A 257 16.75 11.69 0.05
N ASN A 258 17.63 11.76 -0.94
CA ASN A 258 19.03 12.16 -0.80
C ASN A 258 19.78 11.39 0.29
N GLY A 259 19.50 10.08 0.40
CA GLY A 259 20.17 9.19 1.36
C GLY A 259 19.67 9.32 2.80
N ALA A 260 18.62 10.08 3.06
CA ALA A 260 18.02 10.16 4.39
C ALA A 260 17.43 8.82 4.85
N GLY A 261 17.01 7.97 3.91
CA GLY A 261 16.38 6.68 4.20
C GLY A 261 14.97 6.82 4.75
N GLY A 262 14.23 7.84 4.29
CA GLY A 262 12.83 8.04 4.57
C GLY A 262 11.94 7.06 3.78
N LEU A 263 10.64 7.12 4.02
CA LEU A 263 9.65 6.42 3.21
C LEU A 263 9.45 7.10 1.85
N PRO A 264 8.99 6.37 0.81
CA PRO A 264 8.85 6.90 -0.54
C PRO A 264 7.94 8.12 -0.60
N TYR A 265 8.38 9.13 -1.36
CA TYR A 265 7.66 10.35 -1.66
C TYR A 265 7.29 10.38 -3.14
N GLY A 266 6.04 10.68 -3.47
CA GLY A 266 5.58 10.73 -4.86
C GLY A 266 4.07 10.87 -4.97
N GLY A 267 3.50 10.21 -5.97
CA GLY A 267 2.07 10.24 -6.25
C GLY A 267 1.42 8.88 -6.18
N GLU A 268 0.09 8.88 -6.11
CA GLU A 268 -0.76 7.70 -6.19
C GLU A 268 -1.89 7.97 -7.17
N LEU A 269 -2.21 7.00 -8.03
CA LEU A 269 -3.37 7.04 -8.92
C LEU A 269 -4.37 5.97 -8.53
N ILE A 270 -5.63 6.38 -8.33
CA ILE A 270 -6.75 5.50 -8.03
C ILE A 270 -7.83 5.70 -9.08
N LEU A 271 -8.34 4.61 -9.67
CA LEU A 271 -9.45 4.61 -10.60
C LEU A 271 -10.65 3.91 -9.98
N ALA A 272 -11.83 4.48 -10.17
CA ALA A 272 -13.10 3.90 -9.75
C ALA A 272 -14.04 3.78 -10.96
N LEU A 273 -14.61 2.58 -11.16
CA LEU A 273 -15.52 2.28 -12.26
C LEU A 273 -16.87 1.84 -11.69
N ASP A 274 -17.96 2.42 -12.18
CA ASP A 274 -19.33 2.10 -11.74
C ASP A 274 -19.98 1.05 -12.64
N PRO A 275 -20.15 -0.20 -12.20
CA PRO A 275 -20.84 -1.22 -12.97
C PRO A 275 -22.26 -0.84 -13.41
N GLN A 276 -22.95 -0.01 -12.60
CA GLN A 276 -24.29 0.45 -12.94
C GLN A 276 -24.30 1.35 -14.18
N ARG A 277 -23.28 2.18 -14.34
CA ARG A 277 -23.14 3.04 -15.52
C ARG A 277 -22.76 2.28 -16.77
N PHE A 278 -21.96 1.21 -16.64
CA PHE A 278 -21.60 0.34 -17.76
C PHE A 278 -22.76 -0.54 -18.23
N LEU A 279 -23.59 -1.02 -17.33
CA LEU A 279 -24.48 -2.17 -17.55
C LEU A 279 -25.97 -1.83 -17.33
N GLY A 280 -26.28 -0.68 -16.72
CA GLY A 280 -27.65 -0.32 -16.35
C GLY A 280 -28.31 -1.40 -15.49
N ALA A 281 -29.50 -1.78 -15.86
CA ALA A 281 -30.29 -2.81 -15.15
C ALA A 281 -29.63 -4.22 -15.14
N GLN A 282 -28.66 -4.48 -16.01
CA GLN A 282 -27.97 -5.77 -16.08
C GLN A 282 -26.82 -5.90 -15.06
N ALA A 283 -26.44 -4.82 -14.36
CA ALA A 283 -25.29 -4.83 -13.46
C ALA A 283 -25.36 -5.94 -12.39
N PRO A 284 -26.47 -6.19 -11.69
CA PRO A 284 -26.54 -7.26 -10.69
C PRO A 284 -26.29 -8.65 -11.27
N GLU A 285 -26.82 -8.93 -12.48
CA GLU A 285 -26.64 -10.21 -13.16
C GLU A 285 -25.19 -10.40 -13.61
N GLN A 286 -24.60 -9.38 -14.21
CA GLN A 286 -23.22 -9.46 -14.72
C GLN A 286 -22.19 -9.51 -13.59
N LEU A 287 -22.42 -8.82 -12.48
CA LEU A 287 -21.60 -8.98 -11.28
C LEU A 287 -21.70 -10.40 -10.72
N ALA A 288 -22.91 -10.99 -10.70
CA ALA A 288 -23.12 -12.37 -10.28
C ALA A 288 -22.41 -13.38 -11.21
N ARG A 289 -22.30 -13.11 -12.51
CA ARG A 289 -21.55 -13.97 -13.44
C ARG A 289 -20.06 -14.11 -13.07
N ALA A 290 -19.46 -13.12 -12.45
CA ALA A 290 -18.09 -13.22 -11.98
C ALA A 290 -17.89 -14.33 -10.94
N GLU A 291 -18.95 -14.68 -10.19
CA GLU A 291 -18.90 -15.79 -9.23
C GLU A 291 -18.64 -17.15 -9.91
N THR A 292 -19.06 -17.35 -11.16
CA THR A 292 -18.74 -18.55 -11.94
C THR A 292 -17.22 -18.68 -12.16
N LEU A 293 -16.53 -17.57 -12.45
CA LEU A 293 -15.07 -17.55 -12.54
C LEU A 293 -14.42 -17.89 -11.20
N PHE A 294 -14.90 -17.27 -10.12
CA PHE A 294 -14.33 -17.49 -8.79
C PHE A 294 -14.55 -18.93 -8.31
N MET A 295 -15.73 -19.49 -8.54
CA MET A 295 -16.02 -20.91 -8.26
C MET A 295 -15.10 -21.82 -9.08
N GLY A 296 -14.94 -21.58 -10.38
CA GLY A 296 -14.06 -22.37 -11.22
C GLY A 296 -12.58 -22.33 -10.81
N MET A 297 -12.11 -21.21 -10.18
CA MET A 297 -10.79 -21.16 -9.57
C MET A 297 -10.73 -22.05 -8.31
N GLN A 298 -11.73 -21.93 -7.43
CA GLN A 298 -11.76 -22.65 -6.16
C GLN A 298 -11.96 -24.16 -6.35
N GLU A 299 -12.74 -24.58 -7.33
CA GLU A 299 -12.94 -26.00 -7.70
C GLU A 299 -11.64 -26.68 -8.15
N GLN A 300 -10.68 -25.92 -8.69
CA GLN A 300 -9.34 -26.39 -9.01
C GLN A 300 -8.37 -26.37 -7.80
N GLY A 301 -8.85 -26.01 -6.62
CA GLY A 301 -8.01 -25.88 -5.43
C GLY A 301 -7.24 -24.56 -5.33
N ALA A 302 -7.47 -23.62 -6.25
CA ALA A 302 -6.83 -22.31 -6.20
C ALA A 302 -7.54 -21.41 -5.18
N ARG A 303 -6.74 -20.68 -4.39
CA ARG A 303 -7.22 -19.67 -3.45
C ARG A 303 -7.46 -18.35 -4.20
N LEU A 304 -8.59 -17.68 -3.93
CA LEU A 304 -8.82 -16.34 -4.47
C LEU A 304 -7.90 -15.30 -3.82
N PRO A 305 -7.40 -14.31 -4.58
CA PRO A 305 -6.76 -13.13 -4.01
C PRO A 305 -7.60 -12.50 -2.89
N GLY A 306 -6.95 -12.14 -1.80
CA GLY A 306 -7.61 -11.57 -0.62
C GLY A 306 -8.11 -12.59 0.42
N GLU A 307 -8.42 -13.85 0.07
CA GLU A 307 -8.98 -14.83 1.02
C GLU A 307 -8.14 -15.02 2.30
N ARG A 308 -6.81 -15.04 2.18
CA ARG A 308 -5.93 -15.13 3.36
C ARG A 308 -6.14 -13.93 4.30
N ARG A 309 -6.22 -12.70 3.75
CA ARG A 309 -6.44 -11.50 4.54
C ARG A 309 -7.78 -11.53 5.26
N PHE A 310 -8.85 -11.90 4.57
CA PHE A 310 -10.17 -12.00 5.19
C PHE A 310 -10.24 -13.09 6.27
N ALA A 311 -9.54 -14.21 6.08
CA ALA A 311 -9.41 -15.23 7.12
C ALA A 311 -8.63 -14.71 8.35
N CYS A 312 -7.49 -14.01 8.13
CA CYS A 312 -6.74 -13.36 9.19
C CYS A 312 -7.59 -12.31 9.92
N ARG A 313 -8.36 -11.49 9.18
CA ARG A 313 -9.27 -10.49 9.74
C ARG A 313 -10.26 -11.12 10.72
N GLN A 314 -10.95 -12.17 10.29
CA GLN A 314 -11.91 -12.89 11.17
C GLN A 314 -11.24 -13.44 12.44
N GLN A 315 -10.00 -13.88 12.34
CA GLN A 315 -9.24 -14.36 13.49
C GLN A 315 -8.84 -13.20 14.39
N SER A 316 -8.29 -12.11 13.84
CA SER A 316 -7.82 -10.95 14.59
C SER A 316 -8.97 -10.20 15.29
N GLU A 317 -10.15 -10.15 14.67
CA GLU A 317 -11.35 -9.58 15.29
C GLU A 317 -11.82 -10.36 16.54
N ARG A 318 -11.55 -11.67 16.58
CA ARG A 318 -11.96 -12.54 17.70
C ARG A 318 -10.88 -12.67 18.77
N GLN A 319 -9.61 -12.68 18.38
CA GLN A 319 -8.48 -13.08 19.22
C GLN A 319 -7.41 -11.99 19.39
N GLY A 320 -7.54 -10.88 18.67
CA GLY A 320 -6.50 -9.85 18.56
C GLY A 320 -5.39 -10.21 17.57
N GLY A 321 -4.50 -9.25 17.32
CA GLY A 321 -3.28 -9.41 16.55
C GLY A 321 -2.11 -9.82 17.45
N ILE A 322 -1.16 -10.58 16.90
CA ILE A 322 0.02 -11.04 17.64
C ILE A 322 1.28 -10.37 17.06
N ILE A 323 1.97 -9.60 17.89
CA ILE A 323 3.26 -9.00 17.54
C ILE A 323 4.38 -9.52 18.46
N SER A 324 5.63 -9.39 18.05
CA SER A 324 6.75 -9.74 18.93
C SER A 324 6.85 -8.76 20.11
N ARG A 325 7.31 -9.25 21.27
CA ARG A 325 7.56 -8.41 22.44
C ARG A 325 8.53 -7.26 22.10
N SER A 326 9.59 -7.53 21.36
CA SER A 326 10.55 -6.52 20.90
C SER A 326 9.88 -5.40 20.11
N LEU A 327 9.00 -5.73 19.15
CA LEU A 327 8.27 -4.71 18.38
C LEU A 327 7.33 -3.89 19.26
N HIS A 328 6.60 -4.55 20.16
CA HIS A 328 5.73 -3.88 21.11
C HIS A 328 6.50 -2.85 21.95
N ASP A 329 7.66 -3.25 22.52
CA ASP A 329 8.47 -2.40 23.36
C ASP A 329 9.09 -1.22 22.57
N GLU A 330 9.53 -1.47 21.31
CA GLU A 330 10.00 -0.43 20.40
C GLU A 330 8.89 0.62 20.11
N ILE A 331 7.64 0.18 19.88
CA ILE A 331 6.52 1.10 19.66
C ILE A 331 6.16 1.85 20.95
N CYS A 332 6.16 1.16 22.11
CA CYS A 332 5.93 1.82 23.40
C CYS A 332 6.97 2.91 23.67
N ALA A 333 8.22 2.73 23.25
CA ALA A 333 9.25 3.75 23.39
C ALA A 333 8.96 5.02 22.56
N LEU A 334 8.21 4.92 21.45
CA LEU A 334 7.78 6.09 20.66
C LEU A 334 6.89 7.05 21.45
N ARG A 335 6.15 6.55 22.47
CA ARG A 335 5.29 7.37 23.34
C ARG A 335 6.07 8.35 24.22
N GLN A 336 7.36 8.11 24.43
CA GLN A 336 8.17 8.97 25.32
C GLN A 336 8.62 10.26 24.63
N GLY A 337 8.34 10.41 23.34
CA GLY A 337 8.80 11.53 22.55
C GLY A 337 10.30 11.48 22.35
N GLY A 338 10.81 11.81 21.18
CA GLY A 338 12.25 11.93 20.96
C GLY A 338 12.68 13.38 20.97
#